data_3c9e93e32a91042712c83f79d4bf2382
#
_entry.id   3c9e93e32a91042712c83f79d4bf2382
#
_cell.length_a   1.000
_cell.length_b   1.000
_cell.length_c   1.000
_cell.angle_alpha   90.00
_cell.angle_beta   90.00
_cell.angle_gamma   90.00
#
_symmetry.space_group_name_H-M   'P 1'
#
loop_
_entity.id
_entity.type
_entity.pdbx_description
1 polymer ?
#
loop_
_entity_poly.entity_id
_entity_poly.type
_entity_poly.pdbx_seq_one_letter_code
_entity_poly.pdbx_strand_id
1 'polypeptide(L)'
;MRPPVRAGDRSGVAIQALLDAGIRELGLDMHPAAVRRLIQFVGLLAKWNRIYSLTSVRDPRDMITRHILDSLAVTDFVRGPCVLDIGTGPGLPGLVLALARPDWDVALLDSSRKKLRFVRQALHELAVANANVVESRAEAFRPGQRFDTVICRAFGSLRDICALARPLCSETGLIMAMKGGYPEAELTELPDAGTAPTVHRLQVPGLDAERHLVIMQSNN
;
A
#
# COMPACT_ATOMS: atom_id res chain seq x y z
N MET A 1 -42.81 -4.51 16.02
CA MET A 1 -42.30 -3.24 15.48
C MET A 1 -40.76 -3.27 15.61
N ARG A 2 -40.00 -3.38 14.51
CA ARG A 2 -38.51 -3.36 14.54
C ARG A 2 -38.05 -1.93 14.83
N PRO A 3 -37.08 -1.71 15.71
CA PRO A 3 -36.52 -0.37 15.93
C PRO A 3 -35.86 0.15 14.66
N PRO A 4 -35.87 1.48 14.42
CA PRO A 4 -35.24 2.06 13.26
C PRO A 4 -33.71 1.87 13.31
N VAL A 5 -33.14 1.32 12.23
CA VAL A 5 -31.69 1.16 12.05
C VAL A 5 -31.05 2.55 12.07
N ARG A 6 -30.11 2.78 13.01
CA ARG A 6 -29.42 4.08 13.16
C ARG A 6 -28.63 4.42 11.88
N ALA A 7 -28.58 5.68 11.49
CA ALA A 7 -27.92 6.15 10.26
C ALA A 7 -26.41 5.72 10.16
N GLY A 8 -25.74 5.55 11.29
CA GLY A 8 -24.36 5.03 11.34
C GLY A 8 -24.21 3.57 10.91
N ASP A 9 -25.25 2.76 11.09
CA ASP A 9 -25.27 1.33 10.71
C ASP A 9 -25.38 1.16 9.17
N ARG A 10 -26.14 2.01 8.51
CA ARG A 10 -26.27 1.99 7.03
C ARG A 10 -24.97 2.38 6.32
N SER A 11 -24.20 3.30 6.88
CA SER A 11 -22.90 3.71 6.29
C SER A 11 -21.86 2.58 6.42
N GLY A 12 -21.80 1.89 7.55
CA GLY A 12 -20.91 0.74 7.77
C GLY A 12 -21.20 -0.42 6.81
N VAL A 13 -22.48 -0.77 6.65
CA VAL A 13 -22.92 -1.82 5.71
C VAL A 13 -22.54 -1.47 4.26
N ALA A 14 -22.69 -0.20 3.86
CA ALA A 14 -22.36 0.23 2.51
C ALA A 14 -20.83 0.19 2.24
N ILE A 15 -19.99 0.52 3.23
CA ILE A 15 -18.53 0.44 3.13
C ILE A 15 -18.08 -1.02 3.04
N GLN A 16 -18.67 -1.91 3.85
CA GLN A 16 -18.42 -3.35 3.78
C GLN A 16 -18.75 -3.90 2.39
N ALA A 17 -19.95 -3.61 1.88
CA ALA A 17 -20.38 -4.10 0.57
C ALA A 17 -19.49 -3.61 -0.57
N LEU A 18 -19.01 -2.35 -0.50
CA LEU A 18 -18.07 -1.78 -1.47
C LEU A 18 -16.73 -2.52 -1.46
N LEU A 19 -16.18 -2.79 -0.27
CA LEU A 19 -14.92 -3.51 -0.14
C LEU A 19 -15.05 -4.96 -0.61
N ASP A 20 -16.12 -5.66 -0.22
CA ASP A 20 -16.36 -7.06 -0.62
C ASP A 20 -16.54 -7.19 -2.14
N ALA A 21 -17.23 -6.24 -2.76
CA ALA A 21 -17.37 -6.21 -4.23
C ALA A 21 -16.01 -6.00 -4.91
N GLY A 22 -15.21 -5.04 -4.44
CA GLY A 22 -13.91 -4.75 -5.01
C GLY A 22 -12.92 -5.91 -4.84
N ILE A 23 -12.88 -6.57 -3.69
CA ILE A 23 -12.03 -7.76 -3.46
C ILE A 23 -12.37 -8.89 -4.45
N ARG A 24 -13.68 -9.14 -4.68
CA ARG A 24 -14.13 -10.13 -5.67
C ARG A 24 -13.75 -9.75 -7.10
N GLU A 25 -13.88 -8.47 -7.46
CA GLU A 25 -13.52 -7.98 -8.79
C GLU A 25 -11.99 -8.07 -9.03
N LEU A 26 -11.19 -7.87 -7.98
CA LEU A 26 -9.73 -8.11 -8.01
C LEU A 26 -9.37 -9.59 -8.05
N GLY A 27 -10.32 -10.51 -7.88
CA GLY A 27 -10.06 -11.96 -7.85
C GLY A 27 -9.33 -12.44 -6.60
N LEU A 28 -9.29 -11.63 -5.54
CA LEU A 28 -8.55 -11.96 -4.33
C LEU A 28 -9.40 -12.84 -3.38
N ASP A 29 -8.78 -13.91 -2.88
CA ASP A 29 -9.34 -14.71 -1.77
C ASP A 29 -8.78 -14.19 -0.45
N MET A 30 -9.61 -13.54 0.35
CA MET A 30 -9.20 -12.93 1.61
C MET A 30 -9.98 -13.50 2.78
N HIS A 31 -9.25 -13.87 3.82
CA HIS A 31 -9.89 -14.32 5.06
C HIS A 31 -10.83 -13.23 5.64
N PRO A 32 -12.07 -13.56 6.08
CA PRO A 32 -13.01 -12.57 6.59
C PRO A 32 -12.49 -11.69 7.73
N ALA A 33 -11.55 -12.18 8.54
CA ALA A 33 -10.91 -11.38 9.58
C ALA A 33 -10.01 -10.27 8.99
N ALA A 34 -9.32 -10.53 7.87
CA ALA A 34 -8.53 -9.51 7.17
C ALA A 34 -9.43 -8.41 6.61
N VAL A 35 -10.53 -8.76 5.98
CA VAL A 35 -11.52 -7.80 5.45
C VAL A 35 -12.05 -6.91 6.57
N ARG A 36 -12.44 -7.49 7.73
CA ARG A 36 -12.87 -6.70 8.89
C ARG A 36 -11.80 -5.72 9.38
N ARG A 37 -10.52 -6.15 9.44
CA ARG A 37 -9.40 -5.28 9.83
C ARG A 37 -9.17 -4.14 8.83
N LEU A 38 -9.35 -4.37 7.53
CA LEU A 38 -9.28 -3.31 6.51
C LEU A 38 -10.35 -2.23 6.73
N ILE A 39 -11.57 -2.62 7.08
CA ILE A 39 -12.63 -1.66 7.41
C ILE A 39 -12.31 -0.88 8.69
N GLN A 40 -11.81 -1.57 9.71
CA GLN A 40 -11.35 -0.92 10.94
C GLN A 40 -10.22 0.06 10.65
N PHE A 41 -9.27 -0.31 9.78
CA PHE A 41 -8.19 0.58 9.34
C PHE A 41 -8.73 1.86 8.69
N VAL A 42 -9.71 1.75 7.79
CA VAL A 42 -10.36 2.92 7.18
C VAL A 42 -11.01 3.81 8.24
N GLY A 43 -11.69 3.22 9.21
CA GLY A 43 -12.28 3.97 10.34
C GLY A 43 -11.25 4.72 11.17
N LEU A 44 -10.12 4.07 11.49
CA LEU A 44 -8.99 4.69 12.19
C LEU A 44 -8.37 5.82 11.35
N LEU A 45 -8.11 5.56 10.08
CA LEU A 45 -7.53 6.54 9.16
C LEU A 45 -8.44 7.78 9.04
N ALA A 46 -9.74 7.60 8.86
CA ALA A 46 -10.69 8.68 8.79
C ALA A 46 -10.73 9.52 10.08
N LYS A 47 -10.70 8.86 11.25
CA LYS A 47 -10.66 9.52 12.57
C LYS A 47 -9.40 10.38 12.72
N TRP A 48 -8.23 9.81 12.45
CA TRP A 48 -6.96 10.49 12.61
C TRP A 48 -6.75 11.57 11.54
N ASN A 49 -7.23 11.36 10.32
CA ASN A 49 -7.10 12.31 9.21
C ASN A 49 -7.78 13.65 9.49
N ARG A 50 -8.83 13.67 10.33
CA ARG A 50 -9.50 14.91 10.75
C ARG A 50 -8.57 15.84 11.53
N ILE A 51 -7.59 15.29 12.24
CA ILE A 51 -6.69 16.04 13.13
C ILE A 51 -5.32 16.24 12.48
N TYR A 52 -4.81 15.21 11.81
CA TYR A 52 -3.40 15.16 11.38
C TYR A 52 -3.18 15.33 9.89
N SER A 53 -4.23 15.40 9.06
CA SER A 53 -4.11 15.52 7.60
C SER A 53 -3.13 14.48 7.01
N LEU A 54 -3.41 13.20 7.28
CA LEU A 54 -2.58 12.08 6.85
C LEU A 54 -2.71 11.79 5.35
N THR A 55 -3.87 12.10 4.78
CA THR A 55 -4.20 11.95 3.36
C THR A 55 -5.16 13.07 2.92
N SER A 56 -5.15 13.40 1.62
CA SER A 56 -6.11 14.32 1.02
C SER A 56 -7.52 13.75 0.89
N VAL A 57 -7.67 12.43 0.90
CA VAL A 57 -8.95 11.73 0.83
C VAL A 57 -9.65 11.79 2.18
N ARG A 58 -10.88 12.28 2.22
CA ARG A 58 -11.61 12.51 3.48
C ARG A 58 -12.80 11.58 3.67
N ASP A 59 -13.49 11.21 2.59
CA ASP A 59 -14.64 10.30 2.65
C ASP A 59 -14.15 8.86 2.85
N PRO A 60 -14.65 8.12 3.85
CA PRO A 60 -14.33 6.71 4.05
C PRO A 60 -14.63 5.80 2.84
N ARG A 61 -15.63 6.14 2.03
CA ARG A 61 -15.92 5.40 0.79
C ARG A 61 -14.81 5.57 -0.24
N ASP A 62 -14.36 6.82 -0.42
CA ASP A 62 -13.23 7.11 -1.30
C ASP A 62 -11.93 6.48 -0.78
N MET A 63 -11.77 6.35 0.56
CA MET A 63 -10.64 5.63 1.14
C MET A 63 -10.65 4.14 0.77
N ILE A 64 -11.83 3.50 0.63
CA ILE A 64 -11.90 2.12 0.14
C ILE A 64 -11.31 2.02 -1.27
N THR A 65 -11.75 2.84 -2.20
CA THR A 65 -11.31 2.75 -3.60
C THR A 65 -9.88 3.26 -3.79
N ARG A 66 -9.60 4.47 -3.31
CA ARG A 66 -8.33 5.17 -3.55
C ARG A 66 -7.17 4.72 -2.67
N HIS A 67 -7.44 3.99 -1.59
CA HIS A 67 -6.42 3.52 -0.67
C HIS A 67 -6.42 2.00 -0.54
N ILE A 68 -7.55 1.38 -0.19
CA ILE A 68 -7.57 -0.05 0.09
C ILE A 68 -7.51 -0.85 -1.21
N LEU A 69 -8.45 -0.66 -2.13
CA LEU A 69 -8.49 -1.40 -3.39
C LEU A 69 -7.30 -1.07 -4.30
N ASP A 70 -6.87 0.20 -4.33
CA ASP A 70 -5.65 0.64 -5.00
C ASP A 70 -4.41 -0.11 -4.48
N SER A 71 -4.29 -0.28 -3.15
CA SER A 71 -3.20 -1.06 -2.54
C SER A 71 -3.33 -2.57 -2.76
N LEU A 72 -4.55 -3.11 -2.76
CA LEU A 72 -4.79 -4.54 -3.00
C LEU A 72 -4.55 -4.94 -4.44
N ALA A 73 -4.75 -4.03 -5.40
CA ALA A 73 -4.59 -4.29 -6.84
C ALA A 73 -3.16 -4.71 -7.24
N VAL A 74 -2.18 -4.51 -6.37
CA VAL A 74 -0.79 -4.91 -6.62
C VAL A 74 -0.41 -6.24 -5.97
N THR A 75 -1.29 -6.85 -5.18
CA THR A 75 -0.97 -8.03 -4.36
C THR A 75 -0.37 -9.18 -5.16
N ASP A 76 -0.93 -9.50 -6.32
CA ASP A 76 -0.49 -10.63 -7.16
C ASP A 76 0.85 -10.41 -7.84
N PHE A 77 1.34 -9.16 -7.87
CA PHE A 77 2.65 -8.82 -8.43
C PHE A 77 3.78 -8.86 -7.39
N VAL A 78 3.42 -8.81 -6.10
CA VAL A 78 4.41 -8.76 -5.02
C VAL A 78 5.03 -10.13 -4.79
N ARG A 79 6.36 -10.18 -4.74
CA ARG A 79 7.10 -11.34 -4.24
C ARG A 79 7.32 -11.19 -2.74
N GLY A 80 6.92 -12.20 -1.99
CA GLY A 80 7.18 -12.30 -0.56
C GLY A 80 8.27 -13.34 -0.25
N PRO A 81 8.53 -13.58 1.04
CA PRO A 81 7.79 -13.02 2.17
C PRO A 81 8.24 -11.63 2.65
N CYS A 82 9.46 -11.17 2.32
CA CYS A 82 10.03 -9.94 2.88
C CYS A 82 9.71 -8.72 1.98
N VAL A 83 8.87 -7.82 2.47
CA VAL A 83 8.40 -6.65 1.72
C VAL A 83 8.75 -5.35 2.43
N LEU A 84 9.27 -4.37 1.69
CA LEU A 84 9.54 -3.02 2.19
C LEU A 84 8.64 -2.01 1.47
N ASP A 85 7.90 -1.22 2.21
CA ASP A 85 7.14 -0.07 1.69
C ASP A 85 7.89 1.23 2.00
N ILE A 86 8.49 1.84 0.97
CA ILE A 86 9.24 3.10 1.09
C ILE A 86 8.29 4.30 0.97
N GLY A 87 8.34 5.17 1.99
CA GLY A 87 7.43 6.30 2.06
C GLY A 87 5.99 5.86 2.35
N THR A 88 5.85 4.89 3.25
CA THR A 88 4.56 4.27 3.58
C THR A 88 3.46 5.26 3.96
N GLY A 89 3.81 6.45 4.37
CA GLY A 89 2.85 7.46 4.76
C GLY A 89 1.94 6.99 5.90
N PRO A 90 0.63 6.97 5.70
CA PRO A 90 -0.31 6.41 6.67
C PRO A 90 -0.41 4.87 6.59
N GLY A 91 0.60 4.16 6.10
CA GLY A 91 0.60 2.71 5.95
C GLY A 91 0.10 2.22 4.58
N LEU A 92 0.34 2.95 3.51
CA LEU A 92 -0.21 2.65 2.19
C LEU A 92 0.91 2.57 1.12
N PRO A 93 1.09 1.45 0.43
CA PRO A 93 0.25 0.24 0.44
C PRO A 93 0.59 -0.76 1.54
N GLY A 94 1.73 -0.65 2.24
CA GLY A 94 2.35 -1.72 3.02
C GLY A 94 1.48 -2.31 4.13
N LEU A 95 0.77 -1.49 4.93
CA LEU A 95 -0.10 -2.02 5.99
C LEU A 95 -1.33 -2.75 5.41
N VAL A 96 -1.85 -2.30 4.29
CA VAL A 96 -2.94 -3.00 3.58
C VAL A 96 -2.46 -4.36 3.09
N LEU A 97 -1.25 -4.43 2.52
CA LEU A 97 -0.62 -5.69 2.10
C LEU A 97 -0.36 -6.63 3.28
N ALA A 98 0.13 -6.11 4.42
CA ALA A 98 0.32 -6.90 5.63
C ALA A 98 -0.98 -7.50 6.17
N LEU A 99 -2.10 -6.75 6.09
CA LEU A 99 -3.41 -7.25 6.46
C LEU A 99 -3.96 -8.31 5.50
N ALA A 100 -3.66 -8.17 4.19
CA ALA A 100 -4.09 -9.11 3.16
C ALA A 100 -3.27 -10.41 3.17
N ARG A 101 -1.99 -10.33 3.49
CA ARG A 101 -1.01 -11.42 3.43
C ARG A 101 -0.32 -11.60 4.79
N PRO A 102 -0.92 -12.32 5.71
CA PRO A 102 -0.35 -12.55 7.05
C PRO A 102 0.92 -13.40 7.03
N ASP A 103 1.21 -14.05 5.93
CA ASP A 103 2.43 -14.82 5.64
C ASP A 103 3.63 -13.96 5.22
N TRP A 104 3.44 -12.67 5.00
CA TRP A 104 4.53 -11.73 4.67
C TRP A 104 5.05 -11.01 5.91
N ASP A 105 6.32 -10.60 5.88
CA ASP A 105 6.93 -9.67 6.84
C ASP A 105 7.12 -8.31 6.15
N VAL A 106 6.40 -7.29 6.63
CA VAL A 106 6.30 -6.00 5.96
C VAL A 106 6.97 -4.91 6.78
N ALA A 107 8.02 -4.31 6.24
CA ALA A 107 8.65 -3.12 6.82
C ALA A 107 8.01 -1.83 6.27
N LEU A 108 7.53 -0.97 7.16
CA LEU A 108 6.83 0.28 6.85
C LEU A 108 7.77 1.46 7.12
N LEU A 109 8.46 1.94 6.08
CA LEU A 109 9.48 2.97 6.17
C LEU A 109 8.92 4.36 5.82
N ASP A 110 9.09 5.32 6.71
CA ASP A 110 8.84 6.76 6.45
C ASP A 110 9.72 7.62 7.36
N SER A 111 10.03 8.83 6.96
CA SER A 111 10.74 9.80 7.80
C SER A 111 9.82 10.68 8.65
N SER A 112 8.52 10.61 8.43
CA SER A 112 7.52 11.42 9.12
C SER A 112 7.04 10.79 10.41
N ARG A 113 7.59 11.25 11.56
CA ARG A 113 7.13 10.83 12.90
C ARG A 113 5.62 10.91 13.08
N LYS A 114 5.02 11.98 12.55
CA LYS A 114 3.57 12.20 12.64
C LYS A 114 2.79 11.07 11.96
N LYS A 115 3.17 10.68 10.75
CA LYS A 115 2.51 9.59 10.02
C LYS A 115 2.78 8.25 10.69
N LEU A 116 4.02 7.99 11.07
CA LEU A 116 4.40 6.73 11.73
C LEU A 116 3.76 6.55 13.12
N ARG A 117 3.46 7.64 13.84
CA ARG A 117 2.66 7.56 15.07
C ARG A 117 1.29 6.96 14.81
N PHE A 118 0.63 7.36 13.73
CA PHE A 118 -0.63 6.76 13.30
C PHE A 118 -0.44 5.28 12.92
N VAL A 119 0.59 4.95 12.15
CA VAL A 119 0.86 3.58 11.71
C VAL A 119 1.09 2.66 12.92
N ARG A 120 1.91 3.07 13.90
CA ARG A 120 2.12 2.30 15.15
C ARG A 120 0.81 2.06 15.90
N GLN A 121 -0.05 3.09 16.00
CA GLN A 121 -1.36 2.95 16.63
C GLN A 121 -2.25 1.98 15.85
N ALA A 122 -2.27 2.06 14.52
CA ALA A 122 -3.05 1.16 13.67
C ALA A 122 -2.57 -0.29 13.81
N LEU A 123 -1.25 -0.56 13.79
CA LEU A 123 -0.71 -1.90 14.00
C LEU A 123 -1.16 -2.48 15.34
N HIS A 124 -1.14 -1.68 16.41
CA HIS A 124 -1.57 -2.10 17.74
C HIS A 124 -3.07 -2.38 17.80
N GLU A 125 -3.91 -1.43 17.34
CA GLU A 125 -5.37 -1.58 17.42
C GLU A 125 -5.91 -2.72 16.55
N LEU A 126 -5.25 -2.97 15.41
CA LEU A 126 -5.63 -4.03 14.46
C LEU A 126 -4.94 -5.37 14.77
N ALA A 127 -4.11 -5.44 15.80
CA ALA A 127 -3.32 -6.62 16.15
C ALA A 127 -2.53 -7.19 14.95
N VAL A 128 -1.81 -6.32 14.22
CA VAL A 128 -0.97 -6.70 13.07
C VAL A 128 0.41 -7.08 13.59
N ALA A 129 0.73 -8.37 13.56
CA ALA A 129 1.99 -8.90 14.09
C ALA A 129 3.09 -9.04 13.02
N ASN A 130 2.70 -9.03 11.75
CA ASN A 130 3.58 -9.26 10.59
C ASN A 130 4.00 -7.96 9.89
N ALA A 131 3.95 -6.83 10.58
CA ALA A 131 4.47 -5.57 10.07
C ALA A 131 5.21 -4.79 11.16
N ASN A 132 6.27 -4.11 10.78
CA ASN A 132 7.08 -3.29 11.66
C ASN A 132 7.26 -1.89 11.09
N VAL A 133 7.43 -0.89 11.99
CA VAL A 133 7.61 0.51 11.60
C VAL A 133 9.08 0.89 11.67
N VAL A 134 9.59 1.42 10.57
CA VAL A 134 10.97 1.94 10.45
C VAL A 134 10.92 3.45 10.30
N GLU A 135 11.43 4.17 11.28
CA GLU A 135 11.53 5.63 11.25
C GLU A 135 12.92 6.04 10.75
N SER A 136 13.04 6.24 9.44
CA SER A 136 14.28 6.66 8.80
C SER A 136 14.00 7.35 7.47
N ARG A 137 14.98 8.11 6.97
CA ARG A 137 15.01 8.45 5.56
C ARG A 137 15.49 7.22 4.78
N ALA A 138 14.96 7.03 3.56
CA ALA A 138 15.27 5.87 2.73
C ALA A 138 16.79 5.78 2.43
N GLU A 139 17.43 6.92 2.19
CA GLU A 139 18.86 7.05 1.90
C GLU A 139 19.76 6.62 3.07
N ALA A 140 19.25 6.74 4.28
CA ALA A 140 19.97 6.41 5.51
C ALA A 140 19.63 5.01 6.06
N PHE A 141 18.60 4.36 5.52
CA PHE A 141 18.16 3.06 6.00
C PHE A 141 19.18 1.96 5.62
N ARG A 142 19.62 1.21 6.60
CA ARG A 142 20.58 0.10 6.43
C ARG A 142 20.04 -1.12 7.16
N PRO A 143 19.17 -1.92 6.49
CA PRO A 143 18.59 -3.13 7.08
C PRO A 143 19.63 -4.24 7.23
N GLY A 144 19.42 -5.13 8.21
CA GLY A 144 20.22 -6.33 8.38
C GLY A 144 19.97 -7.41 7.33
N GLN A 145 18.85 -7.31 6.60
CA GLN A 145 18.48 -8.23 5.51
C GLN A 145 17.92 -7.44 4.33
N ARG A 146 18.00 -8.00 3.13
CA ARG A 146 17.42 -7.44 1.92
C ARG A 146 15.97 -7.92 1.73
N PHE A 147 15.19 -7.19 0.94
CA PHE A 147 13.77 -7.45 0.70
C PHE A 147 13.54 -8.11 -0.66
N ASP A 148 12.58 -9.02 -0.72
CA ASP A 148 12.15 -9.66 -1.98
C ASP A 148 11.36 -8.70 -2.85
N THR A 149 10.64 -7.76 -2.23
CA THR A 149 9.98 -6.65 -2.92
C THR A 149 10.19 -5.36 -2.15
N VAL A 150 10.59 -4.32 -2.87
CA VAL A 150 10.57 -2.93 -2.40
C VAL A 150 9.49 -2.20 -3.18
N ILE A 151 8.43 -1.76 -2.51
CA ILE A 151 7.31 -1.06 -3.12
C ILE A 151 7.23 0.37 -2.64
N CYS A 152 6.75 1.27 -3.50
CA CYS A 152 6.44 2.64 -3.12
C CYS A 152 5.23 3.19 -3.89
N ARG A 153 4.55 4.17 -3.28
CA ARG A 153 3.44 4.90 -3.88
C ARG A 153 3.63 6.41 -3.69
N ALA A 154 3.41 7.18 -4.76
CA ALA A 154 3.55 8.65 -4.74
C ALA A 154 4.92 9.13 -4.20
N PHE A 155 5.99 8.48 -4.65
CA PHE A 155 7.35 8.71 -4.20
C PHE A 155 8.23 8.98 -5.43
N GLY A 156 8.84 10.15 -5.57
CA GLY A 156 9.83 10.52 -6.56
C GLY A 156 9.66 10.05 -8.01
N SER A 157 10.70 10.23 -8.80
CA SER A 157 10.82 9.68 -10.15
C SER A 157 11.20 8.19 -10.10
N LEU A 158 10.99 7.45 -11.21
CA LEU A 158 11.43 6.04 -11.31
C LEU A 158 12.95 5.92 -11.10
N ARG A 159 13.71 6.89 -11.57
CA ARG A 159 15.16 6.96 -11.39
C ARG A 159 15.55 7.04 -9.91
N ASP A 160 14.89 7.94 -9.15
CA ASP A 160 15.13 8.09 -7.71
C ASP A 160 14.73 6.84 -6.94
N ILE A 161 13.57 6.27 -7.32
CA ILE A 161 13.07 5.02 -6.74
C ILE A 161 14.08 3.89 -6.93
N CYS A 162 14.60 3.71 -8.17
CA CYS A 162 15.62 2.71 -8.46
C CYS A 162 16.88 2.91 -7.61
N ALA A 163 17.40 4.14 -7.56
CA ALA A 163 18.63 4.45 -6.83
C ALA A 163 18.50 4.12 -5.32
N LEU A 164 17.33 4.39 -4.74
CA LEU A 164 17.05 4.13 -3.33
C LEU A 164 16.72 2.67 -3.03
N ALA A 165 15.98 2.01 -3.90
CA ALA A 165 15.46 0.68 -3.66
C ALA A 165 16.46 -0.44 -3.97
N ARG A 166 17.32 -0.29 -4.99
CA ARG A 166 18.29 -1.33 -5.37
C ARG A 166 19.15 -1.84 -4.21
N PRO A 167 19.78 -0.99 -3.40
CA PRO A 167 20.61 -1.45 -2.28
C PRO A 167 19.81 -2.22 -1.21
N LEU A 168 18.49 -2.06 -1.18
CA LEU A 168 17.58 -2.65 -0.21
C LEU A 168 16.94 -3.96 -0.71
N CYS A 169 16.92 -4.17 -2.03
CA CYS A 169 16.39 -5.37 -2.67
C CYS A 169 17.38 -6.54 -2.62
N SER A 170 16.86 -7.76 -2.55
CA SER A 170 17.62 -8.99 -2.82
C SER A 170 18.03 -9.05 -4.31
N GLU A 171 19.00 -9.91 -4.65
CA GLU A 171 19.51 -10.01 -6.03
C GLU A 171 18.43 -10.33 -7.07
N THR A 172 17.44 -11.12 -6.70
CA THR A 172 16.30 -11.47 -7.54
C THR A 172 15.05 -10.68 -7.19
N GLY A 173 15.17 -9.66 -6.32
CA GLY A 173 14.06 -8.89 -5.81
C GLY A 173 13.44 -7.95 -6.84
N LEU A 174 12.24 -7.48 -6.53
CA LEU A 174 11.47 -6.56 -7.36
C LEU A 174 11.41 -5.17 -6.74
N ILE A 175 11.57 -4.17 -7.60
CA ILE A 175 11.28 -2.76 -7.27
C ILE A 175 9.96 -2.42 -7.94
N MET A 176 8.98 -2.00 -7.15
CA MET A 176 7.62 -1.75 -7.60
C MET A 176 7.22 -0.30 -7.34
N ALA A 177 6.87 0.44 -8.38
CA ALA A 177 6.43 1.82 -8.29
C ALA A 177 4.97 1.97 -8.74
N MET A 178 4.09 2.39 -7.82
CA MET A 178 2.69 2.68 -8.13
C MET A 178 2.57 4.12 -8.68
N LYS A 179 2.09 4.25 -9.91
CA LYS A 179 1.93 5.52 -10.64
C LYS A 179 0.46 5.77 -11.00
N GLY A 180 0.08 7.05 -11.10
CA GLY A 180 -1.22 7.44 -11.60
C GLY A 180 -1.33 7.20 -13.11
N GLY A 181 -0.77 8.10 -13.92
CA GLY A 181 -0.69 7.95 -15.37
C GLY A 181 0.46 7.06 -15.83
N TYR A 182 0.48 6.72 -17.12
CA TYR A 182 1.60 6.01 -17.75
C TYR A 182 2.87 6.89 -17.70
N PRO A 183 3.99 6.41 -17.12
CA PRO A 183 5.15 7.24 -16.86
C PRO A 183 6.17 7.27 -18.03
N GLU A 184 5.74 7.61 -19.24
CA GLU A 184 6.55 7.53 -20.47
C GLU A 184 7.89 8.27 -20.36
N ALA A 185 7.85 9.53 -19.90
CA ALA A 185 9.07 10.32 -19.74
C ALA A 185 10.03 9.72 -18.71
N GLU A 186 9.51 9.24 -17.59
CA GLU A 186 10.33 8.64 -16.55
C GLU A 186 10.97 7.31 -16.99
N LEU A 187 10.29 6.55 -17.86
CA LEU A 187 10.81 5.29 -18.42
C LEU A 187 12.02 5.54 -19.33
N THR A 188 12.01 6.61 -20.11
CA THR A 188 13.14 6.97 -21.00
C THR A 188 14.37 7.47 -20.23
N GLU A 189 14.17 7.96 -18.98
CA GLU A 189 15.25 8.44 -18.13
C GLU A 189 15.91 7.34 -17.27
N LEU A 190 15.36 6.13 -17.30
CA LEU A 190 15.93 5.01 -16.57
C LEU A 190 17.27 4.60 -17.17
N PRO A 191 18.30 4.36 -16.32
CA PRO A 191 19.55 3.80 -16.80
C PRO A 191 19.32 2.40 -17.38
N ASP A 192 20.06 2.06 -18.44
CA ASP A 192 20.07 0.70 -18.96
C ASP A 192 20.62 -0.26 -17.88
N ALA A 193 19.76 -1.09 -17.34
CA ALA A 193 20.06 -2.05 -16.29
C ALA A 193 19.97 -3.52 -16.79
N GLY A 194 20.01 -3.71 -18.10
CA GLY A 194 20.00 -5.03 -18.73
C GLY A 194 18.62 -5.70 -18.80
N THR A 195 17.67 -5.34 -17.97
CA THR A 195 16.28 -5.83 -18.00
C THR A 195 15.33 -4.63 -18.08
N ALA A 196 14.57 -4.54 -19.16
CA ALA A 196 13.60 -3.48 -19.32
C ALA A 196 12.50 -3.55 -18.24
N PRO A 197 12.04 -2.41 -17.72
CA PRO A 197 10.90 -2.38 -16.80
C PRO A 197 9.64 -2.85 -17.49
N THR A 198 8.76 -3.52 -16.75
CA THR A 198 7.41 -3.83 -17.21
C THR A 198 6.41 -2.88 -16.60
N VAL A 199 5.44 -2.43 -17.40
CA VAL A 199 4.39 -1.53 -16.95
C VAL A 199 3.04 -2.22 -17.09
N HIS A 200 2.35 -2.36 -15.96
CA HIS A 200 1.02 -2.96 -15.91
C HIS A 200 -0.01 -1.86 -15.65
N ARG A 201 -1.03 -1.77 -16.49
CA ARG A 201 -2.21 -0.98 -16.17
C ARG A 201 -3.04 -1.74 -15.15
N LEU A 202 -3.26 -1.11 -13.99
CA LEU A 202 -4.07 -1.70 -12.91
C LEU A 202 -5.54 -1.33 -13.10
N GLN A 203 -6.42 -2.31 -12.95
CA GLN A 203 -7.86 -2.09 -12.83
C GLN A 203 -8.19 -2.02 -11.34
N VAL A 204 -8.51 -0.83 -10.84
CA VAL A 204 -8.90 -0.63 -9.45
C VAL A 204 -10.42 -0.48 -9.37
N PRO A 205 -11.14 -1.42 -8.75
CA PRO A 205 -12.60 -1.41 -8.70
C PRO A 205 -13.16 -0.10 -8.14
N GLY A 206 -14.11 0.48 -8.87
CA GLY A 206 -14.77 1.74 -8.49
C GLY A 206 -13.88 3.00 -8.58
N LEU A 207 -12.70 2.91 -9.15
CA LEU A 207 -11.81 4.06 -9.37
C LEU A 207 -11.83 4.50 -10.84
N ASP A 208 -12.43 5.65 -11.11
CA ASP A 208 -12.38 6.30 -12.42
C ASP A 208 -11.10 7.16 -12.54
N ALA A 209 -9.95 6.49 -12.53
CA ALA A 209 -8.64 7.11 -12.74
C ALA A 209 -7.63 6.06 -13.15
N GLU A 210 -6.69 6.45 -14.01
CA GLU A 210 -5.62 5.55 -14.41
C GLU A 210 -4.73 5.17 -13.25
N ARG A 211 -4.28 3.91 -13.27
CA ARG A 211 -3.28 3.36 -12.35
C ARG A 211 -2.35 2.46 -13.12
N HIS A 212 -1.06 2.64 -12.85
CA HIS A 212 0.00 1.83 -13.44
C HIS A 212 0.94 1.31 -12.35
N LEU A 213 1.41 0.11 -12.53
CA LEU A 213 2.46 -0.48 -11.73
C LEU A 213 3.68 -0.69 -12.61
N VAL A 214 4.77 -0.02 -12.27
CA VAL A 214 6.07 -0.25 -12.91
C VAL A 214 6.85 -1.25 -12.07
N ILE A 215 7.28 -2.35 -12.71
CA ILE A 215 8.07 -3.40 -12.07
C ILE A 215 9.46 -3.40 -12.70
N MET A 216 10.49 -3.30 -11.87
CA MET A 216 11.89 -3.31 -12.24
C MET A 216 12.61 -4.43 -11.48
N GLN A 217 13.55 -5.09 -12.13
CA GLN A 217 14.41 -6.08 -11.49
C GLN A 217 15.49 -5.37 -10.69
N SER A 218 15.86 -5.93 -9.53
CA SER A 218 16.95 -5.38 -8.72
C SER A 218 18.30 -5.43 -9.45
N ASN A 219 18.59 -6.54 -10.15
CA ASN A 219 19.83 -6.81 -10.91
C ASN A 219 21.07 -6.20 -10.24
N ASN A 220 21.39 -6.68 -9.05
CA ASN A 220 22.63 -6.34 -8.35
C ASN A 220 23.75 -7.29 -8.75
#